data_56cc1c202f3f61197ab80fb9766f8134
#
_entry.id   56cc1c202f3f61197ab80fb9766f8134
#
_cell.length_a   1.000
_cell.length_b   1.000
_cell.length_c   1.000
_cell.angle_alpha   90.00
_cell.angle_beta   90.00
_cell.angle_gamma   90.00
#
_symmetry.space_group_name_H-M   'P 1'
#
loop_
_entity.id
_entity.type
_entity.pdbx_description
1 polymer ?
#
loop_
_entity_poly.entity_id
_entity_poly.type
_entity_poly.pdbx_seq_one_letter_code
_entity_poly.pdbx_strand_id
1 'polypeptide(L)'
;MKNYFDIKDKVAVVTGASSGLGWQIAQAYASQGAKLALFARREERLQENVAEIEKEFGTEVMYAVCDVGDYDSITAAVAKVMDAYGRIDILVNAAGMGNNKPVMDQSNDEWERHIHIDLSGVYYMCKAVGEIMIEQNYGKIINIGSIHSRVIFPGGGISAYSSAKGGVMNLTKNLAVEWAPYNITVNAIGPAVFETELTVDSIELPGFMDLIKAYCPAGRLGKPGELDGIAIYLASDASIFCTGQLICIDGGWTAI
;
A
#
# COMPACT_ATOMS: atom_id res chain seq x y z
N MET A 1 -30.30 7.86 2.48
CA MET A 1 -29.64 6.60 2.92
C MET A 1 -28.17 6.94 3.15
N LYS A 2 -27.56 6.53 4.28
CA LYS A 2 -26.13 6.81 4.54
C LYS A 2 -25.27 6.03 3.52
N ASN A 3 -24.38 6.72 2.80
CA ASN A 3 -23.37 6.06 1.97
C ASN A 3 -22.21 5.64 2.87
N TYR A 4 -22.09 4.36 3.16
CA TYR A 4 -21.01 3.83 4.01
C TYR A 4 -19.64 3.79 3.31
N PHE A 5 -19.60 3.89 1.97
CA PHE A 5 -18.36 3.93 1.16
C PHE A 5 -17.82 5.34 0.95
N ASP A 6 -18.47 6.34 1.56
CA ASP A 6 -18.07 7.74 1.42
C ASP A 6 -16.75 8.03 2.13
N ILE A 7 -15.78 8.50 1.36
CA ILE A 7 -14.48 8.99 1.84
C ILE A 7 -14.25 10.46 1.45
N LYS A 8 -15.29 11.14 1.01
CA LYS A 8 -15.21 12.56 0.65
C LYS A 8 -14.69 13.38 1.83
N ASP A 9 -13.82 14.32 1.55
CA ASP A 9 -13.15 15.21 2.50
C ASP A 9 -12.28 14.50 3.57
N LYS A 10 -12.13 13.16 3.50
CA LYS A 10 -11.16 12.43 4.33
C LYS A 10 -9.74 12.72 3.85
N VAL A 11 -8.82 12.87 4.78
CA VAL A 11 -7.39 13.08 4.48
C VAL A 11 -6.69 11.74 4.38
N ALA A 12 -6.17 11.42 3.19
CA ALA A 12 -5.48 10.17 2.90
C ALA A 12 -3.99 10.41 2.58
N VAL A 13 -3.12 9.80 3.36
CA VAL A 13 -1.69 9.71 3.08
C VAL A 13 -1.42 8.42 2.32
N VAL A 14 -0.76 8.51 1.17
CA VAL A 14 -0.38 7.36 0.34
C VAL A 14 1.13 7.37 0.12
N THR A 15 1.82 6.34 0.62
CA THR A 15 3.25 6.14 0.35
C THR A 15 3.46 5.39 -0.96
N GLY A 16 4.61 5.58 -1.62
CA GLY A 16 4.84 4.98 -2.94
C GLY A 16 3.96 5.55 -4.04
N ALA A 17 3.41 6.76 -3.84
CA ALA A 17 2.44 7.38 -4.73
C ALA A 17 3.03 7.96 -6.02
N SER A 18 4.32 7.77 -6.30
CA SER A 18 4.93 8.22 -7.56
C SER A 18 4.65 7.29 -8.74
N SER A 19 4.18 6.06 -8.52
CA SER A 19 3.85 5.09 -9.58
C SER A 19 3.13 3.86 -9.03
N GLY A 20 2.75 2.92 -9.91
CA GLY A 20 2.27 1.60 -9.56
C GLY A 20 0.99 1.61 -8.72
N LEU A 21 0.89 0.68 -7.76
CA LEU A 21 -0.34 0.49 -6.96
C LEU A 21 -0.64 1.68 -6.06
N GLY A 22 0.38 2.34 -5.49
CA GLY A 22 0.18 3.53 -4.67
C GLY A 22 -0.44 4.68 -5.47
N TRP A 23 0.02 4.89 -6.70
CA TRP A 23 -0.54 5.88 -7.60
C TRP A 23 -2.00 5.55 -8.00
N GLN A 24 -2.28 4.29 -8.37
CA GLN A 24 -3.64 3.86 -8.71
C GLN A 24 -4.62 4.08 -7.55
N ILE A 25 -4.24 3.72 -6.32
CA ILE A 25 -5.06 3.93 -5.13
C ILE A 25 -5.27 5.43 -4.86
N ALA A 26 -4.24 6.27 -5.05
CA ALA A 26 -4.39 7.72 -4.92
C ALA A 26 -5.41 8.29 -5.90
N GLN A 27 -5.37 7.87 -7.18
CA GLN A 27 -6.37 8.24 -8.18
C GLN A 27 -7.78 7.77 -7.79
N ALA A 28 -7.92 6.54 -7.30
CA ALA A 28 -9.19 6.01 -6.82
C ALA A 28 -9.76 6.87 -5.67
N TYR A 29 -8.94 7.28 -4.72
CA TYR A 29 -9.38 8.13 -3.62
C TYR A 29 -9.71 9.56 -4.07
N ALA A 30 -8.92 10.12 -5.00
CA ALA A 30 -9.23 11.41 -5.61
C ALA A 30 -10.60 11.41 -6.28
N SER A 31 -10.93 10.35 -7.03
CA SER A 31 -12.22 10.19 -7.72
C SER A 31 -13.42 10.16 -6.74
N GLN A 32 -13.18 9.82 -5.47
CA GLN A 32 -14.17 9.82 -4.40
C GLN A 32 -14.16 11.12 -3.57
N GLY A 33 -13.33 12.11 -3.95
CA GLY A 33 -13.26 13.41 -3.30
C GLY A 33 -12.47 13.42 -1.97
N ALA A 34 -11.61 12.45 -1.72
CA ALA A 34 -10.71 12.48 -0.58
C ALA A 34 -9.57 13.48 -0.81
N LYS A 35 -9.16 14.22 0.21
CA LYS A 35 -7.96 15.05 0.20
C LYS A 35 -6.72 14.16 0.28
N LEU A 36 -5.69 14.46 -0.51
CA LEU A 36 -4.54 13.57 -0.64
C LEU A 36 -3.23 14.19 -0.20
N ALA A 37 -2.38 13.36 0.39
CA ALA A 37 -0.96 13.63 0.58
C ALA A 37 -0.14 12.49 -0.04
N LEU A 38 0.55 12.79 -1.13
CA LEU A 38 1.32 11.83 -1.92
C LEU A 38 2.77 11.80 -1.41
N PHE A 39 3.21 10.63 -0.93
CA PHE A 39 4.57 10.44 -0.40
C PHE A 39 5.39 9.53 -1.30
N ALA A 40 6.55 9.98 -1.73
CA ALA A 40 7.56 9.18 -2.43
C ALA A 40 8.91 9.92 -2.44
N ARG A 41 9.94 9.26 -2.98
CA ARG A 41 11.29 9.85 -3.11
C ARG A 41 11.46 10.68 -4.39
N ARG A 42 10.70 10.37 -5.45
CA ARG A 42 10.81 11.01 -6.77
C ARG A 42 9.94 12.25 -6.83
N GLU A 43 10.52 13.42 -6.52
CA GLU A 43 9.79 14.68 -6.41
C GLU A 43 9.12 15.09 -7.73
N GLU A 44 9.84 15.02 -8.85
CA GLU A 44 9.31 15.37 -10.17
C GLU A 44 8.04 14.59 -10.51
N ARG A 45 8.04 13.28 -10.23
CA ARG A 45 6.85 12.42 -10.43
C ARG A 45 5.71 12.79 -9.49
N LEU A 46 6.00 13.20 -8.27
CA LEU A 46 4.95 13.66 -7.35
C LEU A 46 4.31 14.95 -7.84
N GLN A 47 5.09 15.88 -8.38
CA GLN A 47 4.57 17.13 -8.96
C GLN A 47 3.68 16.85 -10.18
N GLU A 48 4.09 15.96 -11.07
CA GLU A 48 3.29 15.52 -12.22
C GLU A 48 1.96 14.91 -11.75
N ASN A 49 2.01 14.01 -10.77
CA ASN A 49 0.84 13.32 -10.24
C ASN A 49 -0.13 14.27 -9.51
N VAL A 50 0.38 15.26 -8.80
CA VAL A 50 -0.44 16.33 -8.21
C VAL A 50 -1.20 17.09 -9.29
N ALA A 51 -0.50 17.55 -10.32
CA ALA A 51 -1.11 18.29 -11.42
C ALA A 51 -2.17 17.46 -12.17
N GLU A 52 -1.94 16.14 -12.32
CA GLU A 52 -2.91 15.22 -12.93
C GLU A 52 -4.18 15.10 -12.07
N ILE A 53 -4.04 14.87 -10.76
CA ILE A 53 -5.19 14.77 -9.83
C ILE A 53 -6.00 16.08 -9.80
N GLU A 54 -5.34 17.22 -9.68
CA GLU A 54 -6.02 18.52 -9.67
C GLU A 54 -6.80 18.75 -10.97
N LYS A 55 -6.21 18.42 -12.12
CA LYS A 55 -6.81 18.58 -13.43
C LYS A 55 -7.99 17.63 -13.65
N GLU A 56 -7.86 16.37 -13.26
CA GLU A 56 -8.83 15.32 -13.57
C GLU A 56 -10.00 15.30 -12.59
N PHE A 57 -9.70 15.45 -11.30
CA PHE A 57 -10.68 15.27 -10.22
C PHE A 57 -11.04 16.57 -9.49
N GLY A 58 -10.24 17.64 -9.63
CA GLY A 58 -10.42 18.88 -8.89
C GLY A 58 -10.27 18.69 -7.37
N THR A 59 -9.59 17.64 -6.95
CA THR A 59 -9.42 17.25 -5.54
C THR A 59 -8.21 17.97 -4.96
N GLU A 60 -8.33 18.37 -3.70
CA GLU A 60 -7.26 18.99 -2.94
C GLU A 60 -6.16 17.95 -2.68
N VAL A 61 -4.94 18.25 -3.16
CA VAL A 61 -3.81 17.31 -3.09
C VAL A 61 -2.51 18.05 -2.77
N MET A 62 -1.69 17.46 -1.95
CA MET A 62 -0.32 17.89 -1.68
C MET A 62 0.66 16.73 -1.88
N TYR A 63 1.95 17.04 -1.91
CA TYR A 63 2.99 16.02 -1.85
C TYR A 63 4.06 16.34 -0.82
N ALA A 64 4.77 15.30 -0.39
CA ALA A 64 6.02 15.43 0.34
C ALA A 64 7.04 14.41 -0.15
N VAL A 65 8.28 14.86 -0.35
CA VAL A 65 9.40 13.93 -0.55
C VAL A 65 9.59 13.18 0.76
N CYS A 66 9.51 11.84 0.69
CA CYS A 66 9.56 10.97 1.86
C CYS A 66 10.28 9.67 1.52
N ASP A 67 11.32 9.35 2.26
CA ASP A 67 11.92 8.01 2.28
C ASP A 67 11.37 7.23 3.47
N VAL A 68 10.63 6.17 3.21
CA VAL A 68 10.03 5.34 4.28
C VAL A 68 11.06 4.55 5.09
N GLY A 69 12.30 4.45 4.62
CA GLY A 69 13.42 3.90 5.37
C GLY A 69 14.00 4.88 6.39
N ASP A 70 13.65 6.16 6.33
CA ASP A 70 14.17 7.21 7.22
C ASP A 70 13.03 7.79 8.08
N TYR A 71 13.10 7.54 9.40
CA TYR A 71 12.06 7.98 10.31
C TYR A 71 11.97 9.51 10.43
N ASP A 72 13.08 10.23 10.33
CA ASP A 72 13.10 11.70 10.35
C ASP A 72 12.43 12.26 9.07
N SER A 73 12.69 11.64 7.92
CA SER A 73 12.00 11.95 6.66
C SER A 73 10.49 11.74 6.77
N ILE A 74 10.06 10.66 7.40
CA ILE A 74 8.64 10.36 7.65
C ILE A 74 8.01 11.42 8.54
N THR A 75 8.60 11.72 9.70
CA THR A 75 8.04 12.68 10.65
C THR A 75 7.94 14.08 10.07
N ALA A 76 8.93 14.51 9.28
CA ALA A 76 8.89 15.77 8.56
C ALA A 76 7.78 15.82 7.48
N ALA A 77 7.56 14.71 6.76
CA ALA A 77 6.50 14.62 5.78
C ALA A 77 5.10 14.61 6.42
N VAL A 78 4.93 13.87 7.52
CA VAL A 78 3.68 13.83 8.30
C VAL A 78 3.35 15.19 8.90
N ALA A 79 4.34 15.93 9.42
CA ALA A 79 4.15 17.28 9.94
C ALA A 79 3.57 18.22 8.88
N LYS A 80 4.05 18.16 7.62
CA LYS A 80 3.51 18.97 6.52
C LYS A 80 2.02 18.67 6.26
N VAL A 81 1.59 17.41 6.40
CA VAL A 81 0.18 17.04 6.26
C VAL A 81 -0.66 17.62 7.39
N MET A 82 -0.14 17.57 8.62
CA MET A 82 -0.82 18.14 9.77
C MET A 82 -0.92 19.66 9.68
N ASP A 83 0.12 20.34 9.18
CA ASP A 83 0.10 21.78 8.93
C ASP A 83 -0.94 22.18 7.87
N ALA A 84 -1.07 21.35 6.80
CA ALA A 84 -1.98 21.63 5.69
C ALA A 84 -3.43 21.26 6.00
N TYR A 85 -3.67 20.11 6.62
CA TYR A 85 -5.00 19.53 6.75
C TYR A 85 -5.48 19.36 8.20
N GLY A 86 -4.59 19.40 9.18
CA GLY A 86 -4.91 19.27 10.61
C GLY A 86 -5.33 17.88 11.07
N ARG A 87 -5.34 16.89 10.17
CA ARG A 87 -5.75 15.53 10.45
C ARG A 87 -5.22 14.51 9.43
N ILE A 88 -5.24 13.23 9.79
CA ILE A 88 -5.01 12.11 8.87
C ILE A 88 -6.05 11.02 9.17
N ASP A 89 -6.91 10.71 8.22
CA ASP A 89 -7.99 9.71 8.37
C ASP A 89 -7.59 8.35 7.81
N ILE A 90 -6.80 8.35 6.74
CA ILE A 90 -6.45 7.16 5.98
C ILE A 90 -4.93 7.15 5.74
N LEU A 91 -4.31 6.00 5.99
CA LEU A 91 -2.92 5.72 5.62
C LEU A 91 -2.86 4.51 4.70
N VAL A 92 -2.24 4.68 3.53
CA VAL A 92 -1.92 3.57 2.62
C VAL A 92 -0.41 3.40 2.54
N ASN A 93 0.09 2.29 3.06
CA ASN A 93 1.49 1.90 2.95
C ASN A 93 1.70 1.09 1.69
N ALA A 94 1.99 1.77 0.56
CA ALA A 94 2.22 1.16 -0.74
C ALA A 94 3.67 1.30 -1.23
N ALA A 95 4.53 2.02 -0.51
CA ALA A 95 5.95 2.04 -0.81
C ALA A 95 6.56 0.64 -0.60
N GLY A 96 7.39 0.21 -1.52
CA GLY A 96 8.04 -1.09 -1.47
C GLY A 96 8.97 -1.30 -2.65
N MET A 97 9.65 -2.43 -2.64
CA MET A 97 10.54 -2.85 -3.71
C MET A 97 10.35 -4.34 -4.01
N GLY A 98 10.67 -4.74 -5.22
CA GLY A 98 10.69 -6.14 -5.63
C GLY A 98 12.11 -6.62 -5.90
N ASN A 99 12.35 -7.90 -5.70
CA ASN A 99 13.56 -8.56 -6.14
C ASN A 99 13.29 -10.07 -6.28
N ASN A 100 13.68 -10.64 -7.40
CA ASN A 100 13.64 -12.06 -7.66
C ASN A 100 15.07 -12.59 -7.74
N LYS A 101 15.57 -13.08 -6.60
CA LYS A 101 16.94 -13.58 -6.52
C LYS A 101 17.03 -14.79 -5.59
N PRO A 102 17.57 -15.94 -6.04
CA PRO A 102 17.78 -17.08 -5.16
C PRO A 102 18.63 -16.69 -3.93
N VAL A 103 18.35 -17.35 -2.79
CA VAL A 103 19.04 -17.04 -1.51
C VAL A 103 20.54 -17.06 -1.62
N MET A 104 21.10 -18.02 -2.37
CA MET A 104 22.56 -18.16 -2.50
C MET A 104 23.21 -17.04 -3.33
N ASP A 105 22.43 -16.34 -4.15
CA ASP A 105 22.88 -15.23 -4.99
C ASP A 105 22.56 -13.87 -4.36
N GLN A 106 21.75 -13.84 -3.29
CA GLN A 106 21.35 -12.63 -2.59
C GLN A 106 22.40 -12.24 -1.54
N SER A 107 22.89 -11.01 -1.58
CA SER A 107 23.77 -10.49 -0.53
C SER A 107 22.99 -10.18 0.76
N ASN A 108 23.71 -10.12 1.89
CA ASN A 108 23.11 -9.70 3.16
C ASN A 108 22.56 -8.26 3.07
N ASP A 109 23.24 -7.36 2.37
CA ASP A 109 22.80 -5.97 2.20
C ASP A 109 21.47 -5.89 1.39
N GLU A 110 21.31 -6.75 0.39
CA GLU A 110 20.03 -6.84 -0.34
C GLU A 110 18.91 -7.34 0.57
N TRP A 111 19.17 -8.34 1.41
CA TRP A 111 18.22 -8.81 2.43
C TRP A 111 17.85 -7.69 3.40
N GLU A 112 18.85 -7.06 4.03
CA GLU A 112 18.65 -5.97 4.99
C GLU A 112 17.84 -4.82 4.38
N ARG A 113 18.14 -4.46 3.14
CA ARG A 113 17.42 -3.41 2.42
C ARG A 113 15.94 -3.75 2.21
N HIS A 114 15.62 -5.00 1.87
CA HIS A 114 14.21 -5.43 1.74
C HIS A 114 13.47 -5.34 3.07
N ILE A 115 14.06 -5.89 4.14
CA ILE A 115 13.46 -5.81 5.47
C ILE A 115 13.28 -4.37 5.90
N HIS A 116 14.27 -3.53 5.64
CA HIS A 116 14.25 -2.12 6.03
C HIS A 116 13.15 -1.33 5.29
N ILE A 117 13.00 -1.50 4.00
CA ILE A 117 11.99 -0.75 3.22
C ILE A 117 10.61 -1.39 3.32
N ASP A 118 10.49 -2.71 3.05
CA ASP A 118 9.21 -3.38 2.87
C ASP A 118 8.52 -3.76 4.19
N LEU A 119 9.26 -3.76 5.33
CA LEU A 119 8.70 -4.05 6.65
C LEU A 119 8.93 -2.91 7.64
N SER A 120 10.18 -2.50 7.89
CA SER A 120 10.45 -1.45 8.89
C SER A 120 9.85 -0.11 8.44
N GLY A 121 9.88 0.22 7.15
CA GLY A 121 9.24 1.42 6.62
C GLY A 121 7.73 1.45 6.85
N VAL A 122 7.05 0.31 6.70
CA VAL A 122 5.61 0.19 7.02
C VAL A 122 5.38 0.41 8.52
N TYR A 123 6.21 -0.18 9.38
CA TYR A 123 6.15 0.03 10.82
C TYR A 123 6.36 1.51 11.20
N TYR A 124 7.36 2.17 10.62
CA TYR A 124 7.67 3.58 10.89
C TYR A 124 6.52 4.50 10.49
N MET A 125 5.94 4.29 9.31
CA MET A 125 4.76 5.05 8.87
C MET A 125 3.55 4.80 9.78
N CYS A 126 3.27 3.55 10.13
CA CYS A 126 2.19 3.21 11.06
C CYS A 126 2.41 3.87 12.42
N LYS A 127 3.64 3.91 12.95
CA LYS A 127 3.97 4.55 14.21
C LYS A 127 3.71 6.06 14.16
N ALA A 128 4.26 6.77 13.16
CA ALA A 128 4.15 8.23 13.06
C ALA A 128 2.70 8.69 12.84
N VAL A 129 1.93 7.99 12.00
CA VAL A 129 0.52 8.34 11.73
C VAL A 129 -0.41 7.80 12.82
N GLY A 130 -0.07 6.65 13.43
CA GLY A 130 -0.85 6.04 14.50
C GLY A 130 -1.00 6.94 15.73
N GLU A 131 0.03 7.68 16.11
CA GLU A 131 -0.04 8.67 17.19
C GLU A 131 -1.18 9.69 16.94
N ILE A 132 -1.26 10.22 15.73
CA ILE A 132 -2.29 11.19 15.32
C ILE A 132 -3.68 10.52 15.31
N MET A 133 -3.80 9.32 14.74
CA MET A 133 -5.07 8.59 14.69
C MET A 133 -5.60 8.20 16.07
N ILE A 134 -4.71 7.86 17.02
CA ILE A 134 -5.08 7.58 18.42
C ILE A 134 -5.66 8.83 19.08
N GLU A 135 -5.02 10.00 18.93
CA GLU A 135 -5.52 11.28 19.45
C GLU A 135 -6.87 11.65 18.80
N GLN A 136 -7.04 11.38 17.50
CA GLN A 136 -8.29 11.60 16.77
C GLN A 136 -9.40 10.60 17.16
N ASN A 137 -9.04 9.49 17.79
CA ASN A 137 -9.94 8.34 18.03
C ASN A 137 -10.61 7.83 16.75
N TYR A 138 -9.87 7.84 15.63
CA TYR A 138 -10.30 7.38 14.31
C TYR A 138 -9.11 7.16 13.38
N GLY A 139 -9.13 6.08 12.61
CA GLY A 139 -8.15 5.84 11.57
C GLY A 139 -8.43 4.60 10.72
N LYS A 140 -7.96 4.64 9.47
CA LYS A 140 -7.99 3.54 8.52
C LYS A 140 -6.58 3.32 7.98
N ILE A 141 -5.96 2.20 8.33
CA ILE A 141 -4.62 1.85 7.85
C ILE A 141 -4.73 0.66 6.89
N ILE A 142 -4.21 0.85 5.69
CA ILE A 142 -4.19 -0.13 4.62
C ILE A 142 -2.74 -0.41 4.24
N ASN A 143 -2.23 -1.58 4.56
CA ASN A 143 -0.90 -2.01 4.19
C ASN A 143 -0.95 -2.78 2.87
N ILE A 144 -0.10 -2.45 1.91
CA ILE A 144 0.04 -3.28 0.72
C ILE A 144 0.98 -4.45 1.05
N GLY A 145 0.33 -5.57 1.35
CA GLY A 145 0.98 -6.87 1.50
C GLY A 145 1.28 -7.50 0.14
N SER A 146 1.06 -8.79 0.05
CA SER A 146 1.15 -9.60 -1.18
C SER A 146 0.42 -10.92 -0.96
N ILE A 147 0.07 -11.63 -2.02
CA ILE A 147 -0.24 -13.07 -1.91
C ILE A 147 0.93 -13.82 -1.27
N HIS A 148 2.17 -13.33 -1.46
CA HIS A 148 3.38 -13.91 -0.87
C HIS A 148 3.54 -13.67 0.64
N SER A 149 2.57 -13.03 1.28
CA SER A 149 2.36 -13.09 2.73
C SER A 149 1.78 -14.45 3.19
N ARG A 150 1.25 -15.28 2.27
CA ARG A 150 0.60 -16.58 2.54
C ARG A 150 1.20 -17.72 1.72
N VAL A 151 1.52 -17.49 0.47
CA VAL A 151 2.02 -18.50 -0.47
C VAL A 151 3.37 -18.08 -1.05
N ILE A 152 4.14 -19.03 -1.51
CA ILE A 152 5.45 -18.76 -2.11
C ILE A 152 5.33 -18.79 -3.63
N PHE A 153 6.10 -17.94 -4.30
CA PHE A 153 6.20 -17.90 -5.75
C PHE A 153 6.74 -19.24 -6.27
N PRO A 154 6.14 -19.83 -7.31
CA PRO A 154 6.65 -21.06 -7.90
C PRO A 154 8.12 -20.92 -8.35
N GLY A 155 8.96 -21.84 -7.91
CA GLY A 155 10.40 -21.76 -8.13
C GLY A 155 11.19 -20.96 -7.07
N GLY A 156 10.52 -20.26 -6.14
CA GLY A 156 11.18 -19.49 -5.09
C GLY A 156 11.80 -18.18 -5.58
N GLY A 157 12.98 -17.81 -5.02
CA GLY A 157 13.73 -16.63 -5.44
C GLY A 157 13.23 -15.29 -4.89
N ILE A 158 12.29 -15.31 -3.94
CA ILE A 158 11.70 -14.09 -3.36
C ILE A 158 11.77 -14.09 -1.82
N SER A 159 12.77 -14.73 -1.24
CA SER A 159 12.84 -14.96 0.22
C SER A 159 12.79 -13.68 1.03
N ALA A 160 13.57 -12.66 0.69
CA ALA A 160 13.56 -11.37 1.39
C ALA A 160 12.19 -10.69 1.28
N TYR A 161 11.66 -10.60 0.06
CA TYR A 161 10.35 -10.00 -0.21
C TYR A 161 9.22 -10.72 0.55
N SER A 162 9.12 -12.05 0.42
CA SER A 162 8.06 -12.83 1.08
C SER A 162 8.20 -12.79 2.61
N SER A 163 9.40 -12.75 3.14
CA SER A 163 9.64 -12.57 4.59
C SER A 163 9.14 -11.20 5.06
N ALA A 164 9.49 -10.13 4.34
CA ALA A 164 9.01 -8.79 4.65
C ALA A 164 7.48 -8.71 4.58
N LYS A 165 6.86 -9.22 3.50
CA LYS A 165 5.39 -9.19 3.33
C LYS A 165 4.66 -10.12 4.31
N GLY A 166 5.26 -11.22 4.73
CA GLY A 166 4.80 -12.05 5.85
C GLY A 166 4.85 -11.27 7.16
N GLY A 167 5.94 -10.52 7.39
CA GLY A 167 6.08 -9.59 8.52
C GLY A 167 5.02 -8.49 8.52
N VAL A 168 4.72 -7.88 7.38
CA VAL A 168 3.65 -6.87 7.22
C VAL A 168 2.28 -7.46 7.60
N MET A 169 1.98 -8.70 7.21
CA MET A 169 0.73 -9.35 7.60
C MET A 169 0.63 -9.50 9.14
N ASN A 170 1.72 -9.94 9.81
CA ASN A 170 1.71 -10.05 11.25
C ASN A 170 1.68 -8.69 11.96
N LEU A 171 2.41 -7.69 11.47
CA LEU A 171 2.32 -6.31 11.94
C LEU A 171 0.89 -5.78 11.85
N THR A 172 0.22 -6.01 10.72
CA THR A 172 -1.19 -5.64 10.50
C THR A 172 -2.10 -6.21 11.60
N LYS A 173 -1.94 -7.49 11.94
CA LYS A 173 -2.73 -8.14 13.00
C LYS A 173 -2.45 -7.56 14.39
N ASN A 174 -1.17 -7.33 14.71
CA ASN A 174 -0.79 -6.77 16.00
C ASN A 174 -1.38 -5.37 16.19
N LEU A 175 -1.18 -4.48 15.21
CA LEU A 175 -1.70 -3.11 15.27
C LEU A 175 -3.24 -3.08 15.27
N ALA A 176 -3.90 -3.99 14.56
CA ALA A 176 -5.35 -4.12 14.57
C ALA A 176 -5.90 -4.42 15.97
N VAL A 177 -5.25 -5.30 16.72
CA VAL A 177 -5.64 -5.64 18.10
C VAL A 177 -5.30 -4.49 19.05
N GLU A 178 -4.11 -3.92 18.93
CA GLU A 178 -3.61 -2.88 19.81
C GLU A 178 -4.42 -1.59 19.68
N TRP A 179 -4.86 -1.23 18.46
CA TRP A 179 -5.49 0.05 18.17
C TRP A 179 -7.02 0.00 17.98
N ALA A 180 -7.63 -1.18 18.07
CA ALA A 180 -9.09 -1.32 18.04
C ALA A 180 -9.83 -0.45 19.08
N PRO A 181 -9.32 -0.30 20.34
CA PRO A 181 -9.96 0.58 21.32
C PRO A 181 -10.04 2.07 20.92
N TYR A 182 -9.23 2.48 19.94
CA TYR A 182 -9.20 3.86 19.43
C TYR A 182 -9.98 4.03 18.11
N ASN A 183 -10.86 3.10 17.76
CA ASN A 183 -11.62 3.12 16.51
C ASN A 183 -10.72 3.16 15.25
N ILE A 184 -9.55 2.56 15.32
CA ILE A 184 -8.62 2.41 14.20
C ILE A 184 -8.74 0.99 13.66
N THR A 185 -8.95 0.87 12.34
CA THR A 185 -8.86 -0.42 11.65
C THR A 185 -7.55 -0.53 10.88
N VAL A 186 -6.88 -1.67 10.99
CA VAL A 186 -5.62 -1.94 10.28
C VAL A 186 -5.79 -3.21 9.48
N ASN A 187 -5.73 -3.09 8.15
CA ASN A 187 -5.88 -4.22 7.23
C ASN A 187 -4.76 -4.23 6.19
N ALA A 188 -4.62 -5.34 5.51
CA ALA A 188 -3.72 -5.47 4.37
C ALA A 188 -4.48 -5.90 3.11
N ILE A 189 -4.08 -5.36 1.96
CA ILE A 189 -4.43 -5.89 0.64
C ILE A 189 -3.30 -6.80 0.20
N GLY A 190 -3.61 -7.98 -0.30
CA GLY A 190 -2.67 -8.95 -0.84
C GLY A 190 -2.80 -9.06 -2.37
N PRO A 191 -2.20 -8.15 -3.15
CA PRO A 191 -2.24 -8.27 -4.60
C PRO A 191 -1.47 -9.51 -5.07
N ALA A 192 -1.93 -10.14 -6.16
CA ALA A 192 -1.10 -10.98 -6.99
C ALA A 192 -0.23 -10.11 -7.91
N VAL A 193 0.07 -10.57 -9.11
CA VAL A 193 0.84 -9.79 -10.07
C VAL A 193 -0.07 -8.83 -10.82
N PHE A 194 0.20 -7.54 -10.69
CA PHE A 194 -0.46 -6.45 -11.40
C PHE A 194 0.49 -5.82 -12.41
N GLU A 195 -0.04 -5.24 -13.48
CA GLU A 195 0.73 -4.47 -14.44
C GLU A 195 1.18 -3.15 -13.79
N THR A 196 2.47 -3.03 -13.48
CA THR A 196 3.09 -1.87 -12.85
C THR A 196 4.53 -1.69 -13.33
N GLU A 197 5.16 -0.54 -13.06
CA GLU A 197 6.59 -0.34 -13.32
C GLU A 197 7.46 -1.44 -12.67
N LEU A 198 7.05 -1.98 -11.53
CA LEU A 198 7.78 -3.03 -10.82
C LEU A 198 7.77 -4.38 -11.53
N THR A 199 6.75 -4.65 -12.34
CA THR A 199 6.49 -5.96 -12.95
C THR A 199 6.74 -6.00 -14.46
N VAL A 200 6.92 -4.84 -15.10
CA VAL A 200 7.05 -4.74 -16.57
C VAL A 200 8.17 -5.63 -17.12
N ASP A 201 9.35 -5.61 -16.50
CA ASP A 201 10.49 -6.43 -16.94
C ASP A 201 10.21 -7.93 -16.78
N SER A 202 9.45 -8.31 -15.74
CA SER A 202 9.09 -9.71 -15.50
C SER A 202 8.06 -10.23 -16.52
N ILE A 203 7.14 -9.37 -16.96
CA ILE A 203 6.09 -9.71 -17.93
C ILE A 203 6.69 -10.09 -19.28
N GLU A 204 7.81 -9.47 -19.66
CA GLU A 204 8.52 -9.71 -20.91
C GLU A 204 9.35 -11.00 -20.90
N LEU A 205 9.57 -11.61 -19.73
CA LEU A 205 10.34 -12.85 -19.63
C LEU A 205 9.63 -14.04 -20.30
N PRO A 206 10.33 -14.86 -21.10
CA PRO A 206 9.77 -16.06 -21.67
C PRO A 206 9.18 -17.00 -20.60
N GLY A 207 7.94 -17.45 -20.81
CA GLY A 207 7.24 -18.37 -19.90
C GLY A 207 6.57 -17.70 -18.69
N PHE A 208 6.77 -16.40 -18.46
CA PHE A 208 6.13 -15.71 -17.33
C PHE A 208 4.60 -15.78 -17.42
N MET A 209 4.02 -15.48 -18.57
CA MET A 209 2.57 -15.56 -18.77
C MET A 209 2.03 -17.00 -18.71
N ASP A 210 2.83 -18.01 -19.05
CA ASP A 210 2.43 -19.42 -18.90
C ASP A 210 2.40 -19.79 -17.41
N LEU A 211 3.33 -19.30 -16.62
CA LEU A 211 3.31 -19.43 -15.16
C LEU A 211 2.07 -18.74 -14.57
N ILE A 212 1.75 -17.51 -14.99
CA ILE A 212 0.52 -16.82 -14.56
C ILE A 212 -0.72 -17.68 -14.86
N LYS A 213 -0.84 -18.22 -16.08
CA LYS A 213 -1.97 -19.09 -16.46
C LYS A 213 -2.04 -20.39 -15.66
N ALA A 214 -0.89 -20.92 -15.24
CA ALA A 214 -0.82 -22.16 -14.47
C ALA A 214 -1.25 -22.00 -13.02
N TYR A 215 -0.98 -20.83 -12.39
CA TYR A 215 -1.19 -20.61 -10.96
C TYR A 215 -2.28 -19.59 -10.63
N CYS A 216 -2.70 -18.76 -11.57
CA CYS A 216 -3.80 -17.81 -11.39
C CYS A 216 -5.03 -18.34 -12.13
N PRO A 217 -6.09 -18.78 -11.45
CA PRO A 217 -7.31 -19.29 -12.10
C PRO A 217 -7.95 -18.31 -13.10
N ALA A 218 -7.83 -16.99 -12.86
CA ALA A 218 -8.27 -15.99 -13.82
C ALA A 218 -7.45 -15.95 -15.11
N GLY A 219 -6.27 -16.59 -15.15
CA GLY A 219 -5.41 -16.75 -16.33
C GLY A 219 -4.75 -15.47 -16.84
N ARG A 220 -4.73 -14.40 -16.03
CA ARG A 220 -4.23 -13.09 -16.41
C ARG A 220 -3.66 -12.32 -15.23
N LEU A 221 -2.98 -11.23 -15.53
CA LEU A 221 -2.56 -10.24 -14.54
C LEU A 221 -3.76 -9.40 -14.04
N GLY A 222 -3.61 -8.81 -12.86
CA GLY A 222 -4.47 -7.75 -12.38
C GLY A 222 -4.24 -6.47 -13.18
N LYS A 223 -5.34 -5.78 -13.51
CA LYS A 223 -5.32 -4.54 -14.30
C LYS A 223 -5.41 -3.31 -13.40
N PRO A 224 -4.97 -2.14 -13.89
CA PRO A 224 -5.25 -0.87 -13.24
C PRO A 224 -6.75 -0.73 -12.91
N GLY A 225 -7.06 -0.23 -11.70
CA GLY A 225 -8.44 -0.07 -11.21
C GLY A 225 -9.01 -1.30 -10.49
N GLU A 226 -8.45 -2.49 -10.64
CA GLU A 226 -9.01 -3.70 -10.00
C GLU A 226 -8.72 -3.78 -8.49
N LEU A 227 -7.91 -2.86 -7.93
CA LEU A 227 -7.74 -2.66 -6.47
C LEU A 227 -8.62 -1.55 -5.91
N ASP A 228 -9.23 -0.71 -6.73
CA ASP A 228 -9.93 0.51 -6.29
C ASP A 228 -11.07 0.19 -5.32
N GLY A 229 -11.89 -0.78 -5.67
CA GLY A 229 -13.05 -1.16 -4.86
C GLY A 229 -12.68 -1.62 -3.44
N ILE A 230 -11.65 -2.45 -3.30
CA ILE A 230 -11.20 -2.91 -1.98
C ILE A 230 -10.47 -1.79 -1.22
N ALA A 231 -9.71 -0.93 -1.90
CA ALA A 231 -9.05 0.20 -1.29
C ALA A 231 -10.07 1.20 -0.72
N ILE A 232 -11.13 1.54 -1.48
CA ILE A 232 -12.22 2.41 -1.04
C ILE A 232 -13.00 1.75 0.11
N TYR A 233 -13.30 0.44 0.02
CA TYR A 233 -13.96 -0.28 1.11
C TYR A 233 -13.18 -0.17 2.41
N LEU A 234 -11.88 -0.46 2.40
CA LEU A 234 -11.04 -0.45 3.60
C LEU A 234 -10.81 0.97 4.15
N ALA A 235 -10.85 2.00 3.30
CA ALA A 235 -10.72 3.40 3.67
C ALA A 235 -12.00 4.01 4.26
N SER A 236 -13.14 3.35 4.05
CA SER A 236 -14.46 3.88 4.40
C SER A 236 -15.05 3.28 5.68
N ASP A 237 -16.18 3.85 6.13
CA ASP A 237 -16.94 3.32 7.26
C ASP A 237 -17.63 1.98 6.95
N ALA A 238 -17.69 1.55 5.68
CA ALA A 238 -18.19 0.23 5.30
C ALA A 238 -17.33 -0.90 5.91
N SER A 239 -16.07 -0.63 6.23
CA SER A 239 -15.12 -1.58 6.83
C SER A 239 -14.93 -1.44 8.35
N ILE A 240 -15.80 -0.71 9.05
CA ILE A 240 -15.57 -0.38 10.48
C ILE A 240 -15.41 -1.59 11.40
N PHE A 241 -15.93 -2.76 11.02
CA PHE A 241 -15.78 -4.01 11.76
C PHE A 241 -14.80 -4.99 11.09
N CYS A 242 -14.09 -4.55 10.03
CA CYS A 242 -13.05 -5.30 9.36
C CYS A 242 -11.68 -4.79 9.82
N THR A 243 -10.95 -5.59 10.63
CA THR A 243 -9.61 -5.25 11.09
C THR A 243 -8.76 -6.52 11.22
N GLY A 244 -7.44 -6.40 11.05
CA GLY A 244 -6.47 -7.49 11.14
C GLY A 244 -6.49 -8.46 9.94
N GLN A 245 -7.13 -8.11 8.83
CA GLN A 245 -7.31 -9.01 7.69
C GLN A 245 -6.24 -8.76 6.61
N LEU A 246 -5.85 -9.84 5.93
CA LEU A 246 -5.21 -9.79 4.61
C LEU A 246 -6.24 -10.23 3.58
N ILE A 247 -6.66 -9.31 2.72
CA ILE A 247 -7.64 -9.57 1.66
C ILE A 247 -6.88 -9.68 0.34
N CYS A 248 -6.81 -10.89 -0.20
CA CYS A 248 -6.12 -11.16 -1.46
C CYS A 248 -6.99 -10.73 -2.65
N ILE A 249 -6.39 -9.97 -3.56
CA ILE A 249 -6.96 -9.60 -4.86
C ILE A 249 -6.05 -10.20 -5.91
N ASP A 250 -6.34 -11.43 -6.31
CA ASP A 250 -5.33 -12.33 -6.85
C ASP A 250 -5.83 -13.24 -8.00
N GLY A 251 -7.04 -13.02 -8.48
CA GLY A 251 -7.62 -13.86 -9.54
C GLY A 251 -7.79 -15.33 -9.15
N GLY A 252 -7.84 -15.63 -7.84
CA GLY A 252 -8.01 -16.96 -7.29
C GLY A 252 -6.70 -17.72 -6.99
N TRP A 253 -5.54 -17.05 -7.11
CA TRP A 253 -4.22 -17.68 -6.88
C TRP A 253 -4.11 -18.36 -5.51
N THR A 254 -4.58 -17.72 -4.45
CA THR A 254 -4.51 -18.28 -3.10
C THR A 254 -5.65 -19.22 -2.73
N ALA A 255 -6.56 -19.51 -3.67
CA ALA A 255 -7.69 -20.41 -3.44
C ALA A 255 -7.40 -21.87 -3.84
N ILE A 256 -6.28 -22.14 -4.50
CA ILE A 256 -5.86 -23.46 -4.99
C ILE A 256 -4.51 -23.86 -4.41
#